data_9ac3a582395a47ca6ec7596156e3cddb
#
_entry.id   9ac3a582395a47ca6ec7596156e3cddb
#
_cell.length_a   1.000
_cell.length_b   1.000
_cell.length_c   1.000
_cell.angle_alpha   90.00
_cell.angle_beta   90.00
_cell.angle_gamma   90.00
#
_symmetry.space_group_name_H-M   'P 1'
#
loop_
_entity.id
_entity.type
_entity.pdbx_description
1 polymer ?
#
loop_
_entity_poly.entity_id
_entity_poly.type
_entity_poly.pdbx_seq_one_letter_code
_entity_poly.pdbx_strand_id
1 'polypeptide(L)'
;MEHLLLFQANLFVLKKNDSNFLLMYANFKTQLKNQYKKVTGLTVILVGDLPASQIYVRNKEKSAIEVGLKSEIIKYPKSVTEEEILNKVEELNKDNTVSGILVQLPLPEHINKKKVIEAISPDKDVDGFHPMNVGNLSSGFKSSIPCTPLGCYHLIKKVEPNLDGKKAIIIGRSNLNGKPMAQLL
;
A
#
# COMPACT_ATOMS: atom_id res chain seq x y z
N MET A 1 -4.20 4.23 11.75
CA MET A 1 -3.58 4.64 10.46
C MET A 1 -2.09 4.38 10.39
N GLU A 2 -1.27 4.81 11.35
CA GLU A 2 0.21 4.60 11.34
C GLU A 2 0.65 3.15 11.09
N HIS A 3 -0.10 2.20 11.55
CA HIS A 3 0.28 0.79 11.55
C HIS A 3 -0.14 0.01 10.31
N LEU A 4 -1.11 0.52 9.55
CA LEU A 4 -1.44 -0.05 8.23
C LEU A 4 -0.34 0.29 7.22
N LEU A 5 0.28 1.46 7.37
CA LEU A 5 1.41 1.96 6.57
C LEU A 5 2.69 1.17 6.80
N LEU A 6 3.03 0.90 8.05
CA LEU A 6 4.17 0.04 8.42
C LEU A 6 3.98 -1.39 7.90
N PHE A 7 2.73 -1.85 7.83
CA PHE A 7 2.39 -3.17 7.34
C PHE A 7 2.76 -3.38 5.86
N GLN A 8 2.48 -2.42 5.00
CA GLN A 8 2.71 -2.57 3.56
C GLN A 8 4.17 -2.61 3.16
N ALA A 9 4.97 -1.68 3.68
CA ALA A 9 6.40 -1.61 3.37
C ALA A 9 7.14 -2.85 3.86
N ASN A 10 6.78 -3.34 5.03
CA ASN A 10 7.50 -4.44 5.67
C ASN A 10 7.05 -5.82 5.19
N LEU A 11 5.80 -5.98 4.71
CA LEU A 11 5.31 -7.25 4.22
C LEU A 11 6.07 -7.72 2.97
N PHE A 12 6.52 -6.80 2.14
CA PHE A 12 7.21 -7.12 0.88
C PHE A 12 8.71 -7.32 1.04
N VAL A 13 9.35 -6.57 1.92
CA VAL A 13 10.80 -6.49 2.03
C VAL A 13 11.39 -7.37 3.13
N LEU A 14 10.64 -7.59 4.21
CA LEU A 14 11.16 -8.25 5.42
C LEU A 14 10.69 -9.70 5.59
N LYS A 15 10.03 -10.27 4.59
CA LYS A 15 9.29 -11.53 4.64
C LYS A 15 10.06 -12.78 5.07
N LYS A 16 11.37 -12.76 5.19
CA LYS A 16 12.12 -14.01 5.51
C LYS A 16 12.87 -14.07 6.84
N ASN A 17 13.18 -12.96 7.49
CA ASN A 17 14.11 -13.01 8.62
C ASN A 17 13.82 -12.07 9.81
N ASP A 18 12.68 -11.39 9.90
CA ASP A 18 12.41 -10.50 11.02
C ASP A 18 11.20 -10.94 11.83
N SER A 19 11.42 -11.95 12.69
CA SER A 19 10.43 -12.45 13.66
C SER A 19 9.90 -11.33 14.58
N ASN A 20 10.71 -10.30 14.85
CA ASN A 20 10.33 -9.17 15.68
C ASN A 20 9.26 -8.30 15.03
N PHE A 21 9.32 -8.11 13.70
CA PHE A 21 8.31 -7.32 12.99
C PHE A 21 6.95 -8.03 12.95
N LEU A 22 6.94 -9.33 12.63
CA LEU A 22 5.71 -10.12 12.64
C LEU A 22 5.08 -10.15 14.03
N LEU A 23 5.90 -10.27 15.08
CA LEU A 23 5.45 -10.24 16.48
C LEU A 23 4.90 -8.87 16.86
N MET A 24 5.56 -7.78 16.49
CA MET A 24 5.09 -6.42 16.71
C MET A 24 3.73 -6.19 16.05
N TYR A 25 3.57 -6.65 14.82
CA TYR A 25 2.31 -6.53 14.09
C TYR A 25 1.19 -7.39 14.69
N ALA A 26 1.48 -8.64 15.08
CA ALA A 26 0.52 -9.52 15.75
C ALA A 26 0.03 -8.92 17.08
N ASN A 27 0.95 -8.33 17.86
CA ASN A 27 0.63 -7.63 19.11
C ASN A 27 -0.27 -6.42 18.85
N PHE A 28 0.07 -5.60 17.84
CA PHE A 28 -0.71 -4.43 17.45
C PHE A 28 -2.14 -4.82 16.98
N LYS A 29 -2.25 -5.83 16.13
CA LYS A 29 -3.54 -6.38 15.71
C LYS A 29 -4.38 -6.82 16.90
N THR A 30 -3.77 -7.50 17.88
CA THR A 30 -4.42 -7.95 19.09
C THR A 30 -4.91 -6.74 19.91
N GLN A 31 -4.12 -5.69 20.04
CA GLN A 31 -4.52 -4.45 20.67
C GLN A 31 -5.69 -3.79 19.95
N LEU A 32 -5.65 -3.65 18.62
CA LEU A 32 -6.75 -3.09 17.82
C LEU A 32 -8.05 -3.88 18.00
N LYS A 33 -7.97 -5.20 17.94
CA LYS A 33 -9.13 -6.08 18.13
C LYS A 33 -9.71 -5.97 19.54
N ASN A 34 -8.85 -5.93 20.55
CA ASN A 34 -9.30 -5.90 21.96
C ASN A 34 -9.81 -4.51 22.35
N GLN A 35 -9.13 -3.44 21.92
CA GLN A 35 -9.44 -2.06 22.31
C GLN A 35 -10.55 -1.43 21.47
N TYR A 36 -10.60 -1.73 20.17
CA TYR A 36 -11.53 -1.09 19.23
C TYR A 36 -12.55 -2.05 18.62
N LYS A 37 -12.47 -3.35 18.90
CA LYS A 37 -13.32 -4.42 18.32
C LYS A 37 -13.34 -4.39 16.78
N LYS A 38 -12.30 -3.82 16.14
CA LYS A 38 -12.18 -3.71 14.69
C LYS A 38 -11.19 -4.73 14.15
N VAL A 39 -11.57 -5.38 13.05
CA VAL A 39 -10.69 -6.20 12.22
C VAL A 39 -10.34 -5.38 11.00
N THR A 40 -9.04 -5.17 10.77
CA THR A 40 -8.55 -4.41 9.61
C THR A 40 -8.82 -5.18 8.32
N GLY A 41 -9.53 -4.57 7.39
CA GLY A 41 -9.86 -5.12 6.09
C GLY A 41 -9.04 -4.46 4.96
N LEU A 42 -8.41 -5.27 4.12
CA LEU A 42 -7.73 -4.84 2.90
C LEU A 42 -8.51 -5.38 1.69
N THR A 43 -8.96 -4.50 0.82
CA THR A 43 -9.57 -4.89 -0.45
C THR A 43 -8.64 -4.56 -1.60
N VAL A 44 -8.38 -5.56 -2.45
CA VAL A 44 -7.53 -5.45 -3.63
C VAL A 44 -8.40 -5.56 -4.87
N ILE A 45 -8.36 -4.57 -5.74
CA ILE A 45 -8.99 -4.61 -7.08
C ILE A 45 -7.93 -5.04 -8.09
N LEU A 46 -8.21 -6.13 -8.81
CA LEU A 46 -7.37 -6.66 -9.88
C LEU A 46 -8.14 -6.66 -11.20
N VAL A 47 -7.62 -5.98 -12.21
CA VAL A 47 -8.23 -5.92 -13.55
C VAL A 47 -7.39 -6.68 -14.55
N GLY A 48 -8.04 -7.62 -15.25
CA GLY A 48 -7.38 -8.48 -16.22
C GLY A 48 -6.62 -9.65 -15.61
N ASP A 49 -5.84 -10.31 -16.44
CA ASP A 49 -5.22 -11.61 -16.17
C ASP A 49 -3.69 -11.61 -16.30
N LEU A 50 -3.05 -10.44 -16.23
CA LEU A 50 -1.59 -10.33 -16.30
C LEU A 50 -0.93 -11.25 -15.25
N PRO A 51 -0.10 -12.23 -15.66
CA PRO A 51 0.47 -13.22 -14.74
C PRO A 51 1.26 -12.59 -13.59
N ALA A 52 2.04 -11.55 -13.88
CA ALA A 52 2.79 -10.81 -12.86
C ALA A 52 1.87 -10.20 -11.80
N SER A 53 0.78 -9.53 -12.22
CA SER A 53 -0.19 -8.93 -11.30
C SER A 53 -0.88 -9.98 -10.43
N GLN A 54 -1.23 -11.13 -10.99
CA GLN A 54 -1.83 -12.24 -10.24
C GLN A 54 -0.90 -12.80 -9.17
N ILE A 55 0.41 -12.97 -9.49
CA ILE A 55 1.41 -13.43 -8.52
C ILE A 55 1.55 -12.42 -7.38
N TYR A 56 1.63 -11.12 -7.70
CA TYR A 56 1.74 -10.06 -6.69
C TYR A 56 0.52 -10.03 -5.77
N VAL A 57 -0.68 -10.06 -6.33
CA VAL A 57 -1.94 -10.02 -5.55
C VAL A 57 -2.06 -11.27 -4.66
N ARG A 58 -1.77 -12.47 -5.17
CA ARG A 58 -1.76 -13.71 -4.39
C ARG A 58 -0.78 -13.66 -3.21
N ASN A 59 0.42 -13.14 -3.46
CA ASN A 59 1.43 -13.00 -2.40
C ASN A 59 0.99 -11.98 -1.34
N LYS A 60 0.37 -10.86 -1.74
CA LYS A 60 -0.19 -9.87 -0.82
C LYS A 60 -1.30 -10.47 0.04
N GLU A 61 -2.24 -11.19 -0.57
CA GLU A 61 -3.33 -11.88 0.13
C GLU A 61 -2.80 -12.89 1.16
N LYS A 62 -1.90 -13.79 0.72
CA LYS A 62 -1.27 -14.78 1.61
C LYS A 62 -0.63 -14.09 2.81
N SER A 63 0.12 -13.04 2.58
CA SER A 63 0.80 -12.29 3.64
C SER A 63 -0.17 -11.56 4.55
N ALA A 64 -1.25 -11.01 4.01
CA ALA A 64 -2.31 -10.37 4.80
C ALA A 64 -3.00 -11.37 5.74
N ILE A 65 -3.31 -12.57 5.23
CA ILE A 65 -3.91 -13.65 6.02
C ILE A 65 -2.95 -14.15 7.11
N GLU A 66 -1.67 -14.38 6.79
CA GLU A 66 -0.65 -14.82 7.75
C GLU A 66 -0.55 -13.89 8.96
N VAL A 67 -0.68 -12.59 8.77
CA VAL A 67 -0.69 -11.62 9.88
C VAL A 67 -2.12 -11.35 10.42
N GLY A 68 -3.12 -12.07 9.87
CA GLY A 68 -4.51 -12.08 10.33
C GLY A 68 -5.29 -10.81 9.99
N LEU A 69 -4.99 -10.16 8.89
CA LEU A 69 -5.88 -9.22 8.25
C LEU A 69 -7.02 -9.95 7.53
N LYS A 70 -8.17 -9.31 7.44
CA LYS A 70 -9.18 -9.69 6.47
C LYS A 70 -8.72 -9.17 5.11
N SER A 71 -8.50 -10.04 4.15
CA SER A 71 -8.14 -9.65 2.78
C SER A 71 -9.19 -10.15 1.80
N GLU A 72 -9.57 -9.29 0.88
CA GLU A 72 -10.52 -9.58 -0.19
C GLU A 72 -9.93 -9.16 -1.54
N ILE A 73 -10.03 -10.03 -2.54
CA ILE A 73 -9.62 -9.73 -3.92
C ILE A 73 -10.85 -9.68 -4.80
N ILE A 74 -11.11 -8.51 -5.37
CA ILE A 74 -12.15 -8.30 -6.38
C ILE A 74 -11.50 -8.34 -7.75
N LYS A 75 -11.89 -9.33 -8.56
CA LYS A 75 -11.34 -9.54 -9.90
C LYS A 75 -12.31 -9.05 -10.95
N TYR A 76 -11.81 -8.25 -11.88
CA TYR A 76 -12.55 -7.79 -13.03
C TYR A 76 -11.90 -8.28 -14.33
N PRO A 77 -12.70 -8.56 -15.37
CA PRO A 77 -12.17 -8.88 -16.69
C PRO A 77 -11.49 -7.64 -17.29
N LYS A 78 -10.61 -7.85 -18.27
CA LYS A 78 -9.93 -6.73 -18.97
C LYS A 78 -10.91 -5.76 -19.63
N SER A 79 -12.12 -6.23 -19.97
CA SER A 79 -13.19 -5.44 -20.60
C SER A 79 -14.03 -4.58 -19.65
N VAL A 80 -13.75 -4.61 -18.33
CA VAL A 80 -14.47 -3.78 -17.36
C VAL A 80 -14.37 -2.30 -17.70
N THR A 81 -15.42 -1.55 -17.49
CA THR A 81 -15.44 -0.11 -17.76
C THR A 81 -14.77 0.69 -16.64
N GLU A 82 -14.27 1.89 -16.96
CA GLU A 82 -13.76 2.84 -15.96
C GLU A 82 -14.83 3.16 -14.92
N GLU A 83 -16.08 3.35 -15.36
CA GLU A 83 -17.21 3.67 -14.48
C GLU A 83 -17.48 2.57 -13.45
N GLU A 84 -17.44 1.29 -13.85
CA GLU A 84 -17.62 0.17 -12.91
C GLU A 84 -16.54 0.14 -11.83
N ILE A 85 -15.28 0.42 -12.20
CA ILE A 85 -14.18 0.50 -11.23
C ILE A 85 -14.36 1.69 -10.28
N LEU A 86 -14.73 2.86 -10.81
CA LEU A 86 -14.95 4.06 -9.98
C LEU A 86 -16.12 3.85 -9.00
N ASN A 87 -17.22 3.27 -9.45
CA ASN A 87 -18.36 2.94 -8.60
C ASN A 87 -17.97 1.95 -7.49
N LYS A 88 -17.16 0.94 -7.81
CA LYS A 88 -16.66 0.00 -6.78
C LYS A 88 -15.75 0.70 -5.78
N VAL A 89 -14.86 1.57 -6.22
CA VAL A 89 -14.00 2.36 -5.32
C VAL A 89 -14.83 3.23 -4.39
N GLU A 90 -15.88 3.87 -4.91
CA GLU A 90 -16.79 4.68 -4.09
C GLU A 90 -17.54 3.85 -3.04
N GLU A 91 -18.03 2.65 -3.42
CA GLU A 91 -18.63 1.69 -2.49
C GLU A 91 -17.65 1.32 -1.36
N LEU A 92 -16.42 0.95 -1.71
CA LEU A 92 -15.38 0.59 -0.75
C LEU A 92 -14.95 1.76 0.15
N ASN A 93 -14.97 2.99 -0.37
CA ASN A 93 -14.72 4.19 0.44
C ASN A 93 -15.76 4.35 1.56
N LYS A 94 -17.01 4.01 1.29
CA LYS A 94 -18.14 4.12 2.25
C LYS A 94 -18.21 2.94 3.22
N ASP A 95 -17.60 1.80 2.89
CA ASP A 95 -17.60 0.61 3.74
C ASP A 95 -16.64 0.75 4.92
N ASN A 96 -17.19 0.84 6.13
CA ASN A 96 -16.43 0.96 7.38
C ASN A 96 -15.66 -0.32 7.75
N THR A 97 -15.91 -1.45 7.10
CA THR A 97 -15.17 -2.70 7.30
C THR A 97 -13.90 -2.76 6.45
N VAL A 98 -13.81 -1.92 5.42
CA VAL A 98 -12.64 -1.76 4.55
C VAL A 98 -11.75 -0.67 5.10
N SER A 99 -10.57 -1.03 5.57
CA SER A 99 -9.58 -0.11 6.14
C SER A 99 -8.56 0.35 5.10
N GLY A 100 -8.41 -0.39 4.01
CA GLY A 100 -7.49 -0.06 2.93
C GLY A 100 -7.97 -0.58 1.58
N ILE A 101 -7.74 0.21 0.55
CA ILE A 101 -8.07 -0.10 -0.85
C ILE A 101 -6.77 -0.10 -1.65
N LEU A 102 -6.57 -1.14 -2.44
CA LEU A 102 -5.45 -1.28 -3.35
C LEU A 102 -5.97 -1.59 -4.75
N VAL A 103 -5.63 -0.76 -5.72
CA VAL A 103 -5.90 -1.03 -7.13
C VAL A 103 -4.60 -1.48 -7.79
N GLN A 104 -4.52 -2.76 -8.17
CA GLN A 104 -3.30 -3.33 -8.72
C GLN A 104 -2.99 -2.75 -10.10
N LEU A 105 -1.87 -2.06 -10.22
CA LEU A 105 -1.34 -1.55 -11.48
C LEU A 105 -0.51 -2.63 -12.21
N PRO A 106 -0.44 -2.60 -13.55
CA PRO A 106 -1.07 -1.64 -14.45
C PRO A 106 -2.56 -1.93 -14.70
N LEU A 107 -3.33 -0.89 -15.01
CA LEU A 107 -4.70 -0.99 -15.51
C LEU A 107 -4.71 -1.05 -17.04
N PRO A 108 -5.76 -1.60 -17.69
CA PRO A 108 -5.96 -1.49 -19.13
C PRO A 108 -5.95 -0.03 -19.61
N GLU A 109 -5.52 0.21 -20.86
CA GLU A 109 -5.33 1.57 -21.42
C GLU A 109 -6.59 2.43 -21.45
N HIS A 110 -7.78 1.81 -21.58
CA HIS A 110 -9.06 2.50 -21.60
C HIS A 110 -9.52 3.00 -20.21
N ILE A 111 -8.82 2.59 -19.15
CA ILE A 111 -9.10 3.03 -17.77
C ILE A 111 -8.07 4.07 -17.36
N ASN A 112 -8.51 5.28 -17.02
CA ASN A 112 -7.63 6.35 -16.56
C ASN A 112 -7.15 6.09 -15.13
N LYS A 113 -5.94 5.58 -15.00
CA LYS A 113 -5.33 5.26 -13.70
C LYS A 113 -5.30 6.44 -12.73
N LYS A 114 -5.18 7.69 -13.22
CA LYS A 114 -5.16 8.87 -12.34
C LYS A 114 -6.52 9.07 -11.69
N LYS A 115 -7.61 9.02 -12.47
CA LYS A 115 -8.95 9.12 -11.94
C LYS A 115 -9.24 8.04 -10.89
N VAL A 116 -8.82 6.80 -11.16
CA VAL A 116 -9.02 5.69 -10.22
C VAL A 116 -8.25 5.91 -8.92
N ILE A 117 -6.98 6.35 -8.99
CA ILE A 117 -6.17 6.67 -7.81
C ILE A 117 -6.81 7.83 -7.02
N GLU A 118 -7.23 8.89 -7.70
CA GLU A 118 -7.87 10.07 -7.09
C GLU A 118 -9.24 9.78 -6.49
N ALA A 119 -9.93 8.73 -6.95
CA ALA A 119 -11.21 8.31 -6.40
C ALA A 119 -11.07 7.56 -5.06
N ILE A 120 -9.91 6.98 -4.77
CA ILE A 120 -9.66 6.30 -3.48
C ILE A 120 -9.60 7.36 -2.37
N SER A 121 -10.30 7.14 -1.27
CA SER A 121 -10.13 8.02 -0.09
C SER A 121 -8.66 8.06 0.36
N PRO A 122 -8.05 9.24 0.57
CA PRO A 122 -6.67 9.34 1.04
C PRO A 122 -6.37 8.51 2.29
N ASP A 123 -7.35 8.36 3.18
CA ASP A 123 -7.24 7.57 4.41
C ASP A 123 -7.26 6.05 4.15
N LYS A 124 -7.76 5.62 2.98
CA LYS A 124 -7.81 4.22 2.56
C LYS A 124 -6.80 3.89 1.45
N ASP A 125 -6.08 4.90 0.95
CA ASP A 125 -5.02 4.72 -0.04
C ASP A 125 -3.80 4.06 0.60
N VAL A 126 -3.72 2.76 0.45
CA VAL A 126 -2.65 1.97 1.04
C VAL A 126 -1.35 1.96 0.23
N ASP A 127 -1.40 2.34 -1.03
CA ASP A 127 -0.20 2.46 -1.87
C ASP A 127 0.48 3.84 -1.77
N GLY A 128 -0.18 4.83 -1.16
CA GLY A 128 0.36 6.19 -1.04
C GLY A 128 0.46 6.94 -2.37
N PHE A 129 -0.40 6.61 -3.32
CA PHE A 129 -0.37 7.20 -4.67
C PHE A 129 -1.35 8.36 -4.84
N HIS A 130 -2.31 8.50 -3.91
CA HIS A 130 -3.26 9.61 -3.94
C HIS A 130 -2.51 10.95 -3.84
N PRO A 131 -2.88 11.99 -4.64
CA PRO A 131 -2.19 13.28 -4.65
C PRO A 131 -2.06 13.93 -3.26
N MET A 132 -3.06 13.75 -2.39
CA MET A 132 -3.02 14.22 -1.01
C MET A 132 -1.87 13.56 -0.23
N ASN A 133 -1.73 12.24 -0.32
CA ASN A 133 -0.66 11.50 0.37
C ASN A 133 0.72 11.88 -0.19
N VAL A 134 0.83 12.03 -1.52
CA VAL A 134 2.05 12.50 -2.17
C VAL A 134 2.42 13.91 -1.70
N GLY A 135 1.45 14.82 -1.63
CA GLY A 135 1.64 16.19 -1.14
C GLY A 135 2.05 16.23 0.33
N ASN A 136 1.39 15.44 1.17
CA ASN A 136 1.71 15.33 2.59
C ASN A 136 3.14 14.80 2.80
N LEU A 137 3.53 13.73 2.10
CA LEU A 137 4.90 13.20 2.15
C LEU A 137 5.91 14.27 1.75
N SER A 138 5.65 14.99 0.65
CA SER A 138 6.52 16.05 0.15
C SER A 138 6.69 17.23 1.11
N SER A 139 5.65 17.47 1.92
CA SER A 139 5.60 18.59 2.89
C SER A 139 6.01 18.17 4.31
N GLY A 140 6.42 16.91 4.49
CA GLY A 140 6.80 16.38 5.82
C GLY A 140 5.61 16.10 6.74
N PHE A 141 4.38 16.08 6.21
CA PHE A 141 3.21 15.69 6.98
C PHE A 141 3.00 14.18 6.98
N LYS A 142 2.23 13.71 7.95
CA LYS A 142 1.84 12.31 8.03
C LYS A 142 1.03 11.88 6.80
N SER A 143 1.44 10.81 6.16
CA SER A 143 0.83 10.30 4.94
C SER A 143 1.02 8.79 4.77
N SER A 144 0.24 8.20 3.87
CA SER A 144 0.59 6.91 3.28
C SER A 144 1.83 7.08 2.40
N ILE A 145 2.83 6.22 2.61
CA ILE A 145 4.10 6.25 1.86
C ILE A 145 4.13 5.04 0.92
N PRO A 146 4.52 5.21 -0.35
CA PRO A 146 4.64 4.08 -1.27
C PRO A 146 5.55 2.98 -0.71
N CYS A 147 5.05 1.73 -0.77
CA CYS A 147 5.67 0.60 -0.07
C CYS A 147 7.10 0.30 -0.51
N THR A 148 7.39 0.38 -1.81
CA THR A 148 8.73 0.07 -2.34
C THR A 148 9.77 1.07 -1.86
N PRO A 149 9.60 2.40 -1.98
CA PRO A 149 10.52 3.37 -1.40
C PRO A 149 10.69 3.21 0.11
N LEU A 150 9.60 3.03 0.83
CA LEU A 150 9.67 2.87 2.29
C LEU A 150 10.44 1.59 2.68
N GLY A 151 10.21 0.49 1.96
CA GLY A 151 10.96 -0.75 2.15
C GLY A 151 12.45 -0.60 1.87
N CYS A 152 12.81 0.09 0.78
CA CYS A 152 14.21 0.41 0.46
C CYS A 152 14.83 1.29 1.55
N TYR A 153 14.13 2.30 2.04
CA TYR A 153 14.58 3.14 3.15
C TYR A 153 14.89 2.32 4.40
N HIS A 154 14.00 1.41 4.79
CA HIS A 154 14.25 0.52 5.94
C HIS A 154 15.48 -0.37 5.75
N LEU A 155 15.70 -0.89 4.53
CA LEU A 155 16.90 -1.68 4.22
C LEU A 155 18.17 -0.84 4.34
N ILE A 156 18.16 0.38 3.80
CA ILE A 156 19.28 1.32 3.91
C ILE A 156 19.58 1.60 5.37
N LYS A 157 18.56 1.92 6.17
CA LYS A 157 18.72 2.21 7.62
C LYS A 157 19.24 1.02 8.42
N LYS A 158 19.05 -0.22 7.97
CA LYS A 158 19.66 -1.39 8.61
C LYS A 158 21.18 -1.47 8.40
N VAL A 159 21.68 -0.97 7.27
CA VAL A 159 23.09 -0.98 6.92
C VAL A 159 23.78 0.32 7.37
N GLU A 160 23.10 1.44 7.19
CA GLU A 160 23.57 2.77 7.54
C GLU A 160 22.52 3.48 8.41
N PRO A 161 22.56 3.33 9.73
CA PRO A 161 21.57 3.91 10.64
C PRO A 161 21.51 5.43 10.63
N ASN A 162 22.64 6.11 10.40
CA ASN A 162 22.70 7.57 10.29
C ASN A 162 22.92 8.02 8.85
N LEU A 163 21.95 8.72 8.29
CA LEU A 163 21.98 9.26 6.93
C LEU A 163 22.31 10.76 6.88
N ASP A 164 22.48 11.41 8.03
CA ASP A 164 22.71 12.85 8.09
C ASP A 164 24.01 13.22 7.37
N GLY A 165 23.93 14.20 6.48
CA GLY A 165 25.05 14.66 5.66
C GLY A 165 25.51 13.68 4.56
N LYS A 166 24.86 12.54 4.39
CA LYS A 166 25.17 11.60 3.31
C LYS A 166 24.67 12.12 1.97
N LYS A 167 25.43 11.88 0.91
CA LYS A 167 25.02 12.19 -0.46
C LYS A 167 24.29 10.98 -1.06
N ALA A 168 23.03 11.16 -1.41
CA ALA A 168 22.22 10.17 -2.12
C ALA A 168 22.04 10.53 -3.59
N ILE A 169 22.14 9.55 -4.48
CA ILE A 169 21.85 9.69 -5.92
C ILE A 169 20.74 8.72 -6.27
N ILE A 170 19.63 9.24 -6.82
CA ILE A 170 18.47 8.44 -7.19
C ILE A 170 18.32 8.45 -8.70
N ILE A 171 18.41 7.26 -9.31
CA ILE A 171 18.22 7.07 -10.75
C ILE A 171 16.77 6.70 -11.00
N GLY A 172 15.95 7.71 -11.32
CA GLY A 172 14.50 7.58 -11.54
C GLY A 172 13.72 8.75 -10.95
N ARG A 173 12.59 9.09 -11.60
CA ARG A 173 11.73 10.23 -11.20
C ARG A 173 10.25 9.91 -11.22
N SER A 174 9.90 8.63 -11.12
CA SER A 174 8.50 8.22 -11.09
C SER A 174 7.82 8.68 -9.79
N ASN A 175 6.53 8.96 -9.87
CA ASN A 175 5.74 9.29 -8.68
C ASN A 175 5.57 8.07 -7.76
N LEU A 176 5.79 6.85 -8.27
CA LEU A 176 5.63 5.61 -7.51
C LEU A 176 6.88 5.25 -6.69
N ASN A 177 8.07 5.60 -7.19
CA ASN A 177 9.33 5.17 -6.57
C ASN A 177 10.35 6.30 -6.41
N GLY A 178 10.81 6.92 -7.51
CA GLY A 178 11.95 7.83 -7.47
C GLY A 178 11.71 9.08 -6.63
N LYS A 179 10.58 9.77 -6.83
CA LYS A 179 10.23 10.95 -6.03
C LYS A 179 10.01 10.63 -4.55
N PRO A 180 9.20 9.62 -4.18
CA PRO A 180 9.05 9.26 -2.78
C PRO A 180 10.36 8.83 -2.11
N MET A 181 11.25 8.13 -2.84
CA MET A 181 12.56 7.75 -2.31
C MET A 181 13.42 8.98 -1.99
N ALA A 182 13.38 10.02 -2.87
CA ALA A 182 14.10 11.27 -2.64
C ALA A 182 13.60 12.05 -1.42
N GLN A 183 12.34 11.85 -1.05
CA GLN A 183 11.73 12.52 0.10
C GLN A 183 11.96 11.77 1.42
N LEU A 184 12.31 10.49 1.33
CA LEU A 184 12.62 9.66 2.50
C LEU A 184 14.09 9.75 2.91
N LEU A 185 14.99 10.09 1.98
CA LEU A 185 16.43 10.24 2.18
C LEU A 185 16.83 11.67 2.46
#